data_bfe86106df3b7cc3a021cf3b83928b73
#
_entry.id   bfe86106df3b7cc3a021cf3b83928b73
#
_cell.length_a   1.000
_cell.length_b   1.000
_cell.length_c   1.000
_cell.angle_alpha   90.00
_cell.angle_beta   90.00
_cell.angle_gamma   90.00
#
_symmetry.space_group_name_H-M   'P 1'
#
loop_
_entity.id
_entity.type
_entity.pdbx_description
1 polymer ?
#
loop_
_entity_poly.entity_id
_entity_poly.type
_entity_poly.pdbx_seq_one_letter_code
_entity_poly.pdbx_strand_id
1 'polypeptide(L)'
;MKKSFTAILLTLAFCITLVGCGNTGSAASDGKLAYWTADSAAMKSLTDFVTAASDEKSDGYIPVGDRVAVFDMDGTLTCETFYTYYDTMMFIEYCLKDHPDRVSDELKAAAREIKPGYTAGEELARNFAKAYAGMTVSELYDYAVEFGRKNTDSFNNMRYIDGFYLPMVEVVKYLYENDFTIYVVSGTERTTTRAIVANSPIKDYVSPEQVIGTEFEVKVKGNEDISSNMDYKYADGDELVFTGEFIQKNLNANKTIWIEREIGKYPVLAFGNSGSDTSMMNYALDKRNPYPSAAYMVVADDDVREWGTQNWEEKSAQYTEQGYVPISMKNDFEKIYSDDITRADVQYVEPDYGDEAPARESDELEEAA
;
A
#
# COMPACT_ATOMS: atom_id res chain seq x y z
N MET A 1 22.03 -14.44 -76.48
CA MET A 1 22.95 -13.86 -75.45
C MET A 1 22.40 -14.20 -74.07
N LYS A 2 22.93 -15.27 -73.46
CA LYS A 2 22.54 -15.72 -72.12
C LYS A 2 23.53 -15.12 -71.16
N LYS A 3 23.04 -14.32 -70.16
CA LYS A 3 23.85 -13.85 -69.06
C LYS A 3 23.62 -14.77 -67.90
N SER A 4 24.68 -15.47 -67.50
CA SER A 4 24.76 -16.30 -66.28
C SER A 4 24.92 -15.42 -65.06
N PHE A 5 24.08 -15.58 -64.04
CA PHE A 5 24.25 -14.98 -62.70
C PHE A 5 24.78 -16.04 -61.74
N THR A 6 26.03 -15.86 -61.37
CA THR A 6 26.67 -16.69 -60.33
C THR A 6 26.26 -16.22 -58.96
N ALA A 7 25.53 -17.02 -58.22
CA ALA A 7 25.20 -16.77 -56.84
C ALA A 7 26.37 -17.22 -55.94
N ILE A 8 26.96 -16.30 -55.20
CA ILE A 8 27.95 -16.57 -54.16
C ILE A 8 27.20 -16.87 -52.86
N LEU A 9 27.25 -18.13 -52.41
CA LEU A 9 26.74 -18.57 -51.12
C LEU A 9 27.77 -18.21 -50.04
N LEU A 10 27.47 -17.20 -49.22
CA LEU A 10 28.26 -16.91 -48.01
C LEU A 10 27.70 -17.74 -46.84
N THR A 11 28.41 -18.80 -46.50
CA THR A 11 28.12 -19.61 -45.30
C THR A 11 28.66 -18.87 -44.08
N LEU A 12 27.78 -18.25 -43.31
CA LEU A 12 28.10 -17.71 -41.99
C LEU A 12 28.04 -18.85 -40.96
N ALA A 13 29.19 -19.31 -40.50
CA ALA A 13 29.28 -20.24 -39.37
C ALA A 13 28.96 -19.48 -38.10
N PHE A 14 27.80 -19.75 -37.53
CA PHE A 14 27.39 -19.25 -36.21
C PHE A 14 28.00 -20.17 -35.16
N CYS A 15 29.10 -19.76 -34.53
CA CYS A 15 29.61 -20.40 -33.33
C CYS A 15 28.66 -20.08 -32.18
N ILE A 16 27.77 -21.03 -31.84
CA ILE A 16 26.97 -20.99 -30.62
C ILE A 16 27.93 -21.39 -29.49
N THR A 17 28.47 -20.40 -28.79
CA THR A 17 29.03 -20.63 -27.47
C THR A 17 27.87 -20.84 -26.50
N LEU A 18 27.64 -22.08 -26.12
CA LEU A 18 26.85 -22.45 -24.98
C LEU A 18 27.55 -21.87 -23.74
N VAL A 19 27.17 -20.64 -23.35
CA VAL A 19 27.40 -20.18 -21.99
C VAL A 19 26.43 -20.96 -21.14
N GLY A 20 26.92 -21.97 -20.48
CA GLY A 20 26.19 -22.64 -19.42
C GLY A 20 25.84 -21.59 -18.36
N CYS A 21 24.56 -21.19 -18.29
CA CYS A 21 24.03 -20.60 -17.07
C CYS A 21 24.18 -21.63 -15.98
N GLY A 22 25.29 -21.54 -15.26
CA GLY A 22 25.39 -22.17 -13.96
C GLY A 22 24.27 -21.60 -13.14
N ASN A 23 23.33 -22.44 -12.77
CA ASN A 23 22.36 -22.20 -11.73
C ASN A 23 23.18 -21.95 -10.46
N THR A 24 23.55 -20.70 -10.19
CA THR A 24 23.97 -20.29 -8.87
C THR A 24 22.72 -20.41 -8.03
N GLY A 25 22.54 -21.58 -7.42
CA GLY A 25 21.60 -21.74 -6.33
C GLY A 25 21.80 -20.55 -5.41
N SER A 26 20.79 -19.69 -5.33
CA SER A 26 20.71 -18.68 -4.30
C SER A 26 20.95 -19.42 -3.00
N ALA A 27 22.07 -19.14 -2.33
CA ALA A 27 22.24 -19.57 -0.95
C ALA A 27 21.00 -19.01 -0.24
N ALA A 28 20.16 -19.89 0.27
CA ALA A 28 19.05 -19.51 1.10
C ALA A 28 19.64 -18.54 2.13
N SER A 29 19.14 -17.29 2.17
CA SER A 29 19.49 -16.38 3.24
C SER A 29 19.25 -17.15 4.53
N ASP A 30 20.08 -16.98 5.53
CA ASP A 30 19.94 -17.69 6.83
C ASP A 30 18.62 -17.35 7.56
N GLY A 31 17.65 -16.75 6.85
CA GLY A 31 16.34 -16.31 7.33
C GLY A 31 16.41 -15.10 8.26
N LYS A 32 17.60 -14.51 8.42
CA LYS A 32 17.80 -13.37 9.30
C LYS A 32 17.60 -12.08 8.51
N LEU A 33 16.57 -11.33 8.88
CA LEU A 33 16.29 -10.00 8.35
C LEU A 33 17.03 -8.95 9.21
N ALA A 34 17.76 -8.00 8.59
CA ALA A 34 18.72 -7.15 9.27
C ALA A 34 18.07 -6.07 10.16
N TYR A 35 16.84 -5.68 9.81
CA TYR A 35 16.09 -4.66 10.55
C TYR A 35 15.13 -5.24 11.60
N TRP A 36 15.20 -6.56 11.82
CA TRP A 36 14.44 -7.26 12.87
C TRP A 36 15.34 -7.62 14.02
N THR A 37 14.81 -7.62 15.23
CA THR A 37 15.55 -8.11 16.39
C THR A 37 15.80 -9.63 16.27
N ALA A 38 16.97 -10.08 16.70
CA ALA A 38 17.41 -11.46 16.52
C ALA A 38 16.47 -12.50 17.18
N ASP A 39 15.78 -12.09 18.27
CA ASP A 39 14.91 -12.95 19.06
C ASP A 39 13.42 -12.77 18.72
N SER A 40 13.08 -12.05 17.67
CA SER A 40 11.69 -11.84 17.23
C SER A 40 11.00 -13.18 16.91
N ALA A 41 9.96 -13.49 17.68
CA ALA A 41 9.14 -14.67 17.43
C ALA A 41 8.33 -14.54 16.15
N ALA A 42 7.91 -13.33 15.79
CA ALA A 42 7.18 -13.03 14.55
C ALA A 42 8.07 -13.25 13.33
N MET A 43 9.32 -12.73 13.36
CA MET A 43 10.30 -12.97 12.29
C MET A 43 10.58 -14.47 12.13
N LYS A 44 10.80 -15.18 13.24
CA LYS A 44 11.05 -16.63 13.21
C LYS A 44 9.84 -17.37 12.61
N SER A 45 8.63 -17.04 13.02
CA SER A 45 7.40 -17.64 12.47
C SER A 45 7.31 -17.44 10.96
N LEU A 46 7.61 -16.23 10.47
CA LEU A 46 7.60 -15.90 9.04
C LEU A 46 8.66 -16.69 8.26
N THR A 47 9.89 -16.70 8.75
CA THR A 47 11.00 -17.39 8.06
C THR A 47 10.83 -18.90 8.05
N ASP A 48 10.31 -19.49 9.14
CA ASP A 48 9.95 -20.92 9.20
C ASP A 48 8.84 -21.24 8.18
N PHE A 49 7.81 -20.38 8.08
CA PHE A 49 6.72 -20.53 7.10
C PHE A 49 7.26 -20.48 5.65
N VAL A 50 8.04 -19.47 5.32
CA VAL A 50 8.59 -19.28 3.97
C VAL A 50 9.52 -20.45 3.60
N THR A 51 10.35 -20.91 4.55
CA THR A 51 11.22 -22.06 4.35
C THR A 51 10.40 -23.31 4.03
N ALA A 52 9.35 -23.59 4.81
CA ALA A 52 8.47 -24.73 4.57
C ALA A 52 7.72 -24.63 3.24
N ALA A 53 7.22 -23.42 2.91
CA ALA A 53 6.49 -23.17 1.67
C ALA A 53 7.37 -23.29 0.41
N SER A 54 8.69 -23.09 0.55
CA SER A 54 9.62 -23.11 -0.58
C SER A 54 10.32 -24.46 -0.79
N ASP A 55 10.32 -25.35 0.18
CA ASP A 55 10.94 -26.68 0.07
C ASP A 55 9.93 -27.70 -0.48
N GLU A 56 10.14 -28.19 -1.71
CA GLU A 56 9.29 -29.21 -2.36
C GLU A 56 9.17 -30.52 -1.55
N LYS A 57 10.04 -30.76 -0.59
CA LYS A 57 10.01 -31.96 0.27
C LYS A 57 9.26 -31.72 1.58
N SER A 58 8.90 -30.48 1.85
CA SER A 58 8.16 -30.11 3.06
C SER A 58 6.67 -30.46 2.90
N ASP A 59 6.05 -30.90 4.00
CA ASP A 59 4.59 -31.04 4.08
C ASP A 59 3.87 -29.67 3.94
N GLY A 60 4.61 -28.57 4.12
CA GLY A 60 4.14 -27.21 3.97
C GLY A 60 4.39 -26.59 2.59
N TYR A 61 4.88 -27.37 1.61
CA TYR A 61 5.20 -26.85 0.29
C TYR A 61 4.00 -26.20 -0.41
N ILE A 62 4.24 -25.04 -1.00
CA ILE A 62 3.25 -24.29 -1.78
C ILE A 62 3.83 -24.07 -3.18
N PRO A 63 3.13 -24.47 -4.28
CA PRO A 63 3.56 -24.17 -5.63
C PRO A 63 3.74 -22.68 -5.86
N VAL A 64 4.76 -22.27 -6.62
CA VAL A 64 5.11 -20.86 -6.87
C VAL A 64 3.88 -20.02 -7.30
N GLY A 65 3.05 -20.56 -8.20
CA GLY A 65 1.85 -19.87 -8.67
C GLY A 65 0.78 -19.63 -7.59
N ASP A 66 0.89 -20.24 -6.41
CA ASP A 66 -0.06 -20.12 -5.30
C ASP A 66 0.55 -19.42 -4.06
N ARG A 67 1.83 -19.02 -4.13
CA ARG A 67 2.50 -18.22 -3.10
C ARG A 67 2.05 -16.76 -3.19
N VAL A 68 0.87 -16.45 -2.71
CA VAL A 68 0.29 -15.10 -2.71
C VAL A 68 0.37 -14.50 -1.31
N ALA A 69 1.00 -13.32 -1.21
CA ALA A 69 1.05 -12.51 0.00
C ALA A 69 0.30 -11.19 -0.21
N VAL A 70 -0.55 -10.81 0.72
CA VAL A 70 -1.30 -9.54 0.70
C VAL A 70 -0.90 -8.67 1.88
N PHE A 71 -0.72 -7.37 1.61
CA PHE A 71 -0.30 -6.38 2.60
C PHE A 71 -1.29 -5.23 2.61
N ASP A 72 -1.74 -4.82 3.78
CA ASP A 72 -2.21 -3.46 3.95
C ASP A 72 -1.04 -2.48 3.79
N MET A 73 -1.33 -1.19 3.53
CA MET A 73 -0.30 -0.18 3.32
C MET A 73 -0.09 0.66 4.58
N ASP A 74 -1.08 1.45 4.95
CA ASP A 74 -0.95 2.45 6.00
C ASP A 74 -0.93 1.79 7.39
N GLY A 75 0.15 1.99 8.16
CA GLY A 75 0.38 1.33 9.44
C GLY A 75 0.95 -0.09 9.35
N THR A 76 1.06 -0.65 8.13
CA THR A 76 1.63 -1.97 7.86
C THR A 76 2.95 -1.91 7.11
N LEU A 77 2.96 -1.25 5.95
CA LEU A 77 4.15 -1.01 5.14
C LEU A 77 4.71 0.38 5.34
N THR A 78 3.83 1.35 5.59
CA THR A 78 4.17 2.78 5.73
C THR A 78 3.62 3.34 7.01
N CYS A 79 4.22 4.45 7.45
CA CYS A 79 3.73 5.28 8.55
C CYS A 79 2.27 5.72 8.31
N GLU A 80 1.46 5.69 9.36
CA GLU A 80 0.11 6.27 9.38
C GLU A 80 0.00 7.45 10.37
N THR A 81 1.11 7.82 11.02
CA THR A 81 1.15 8.79 12.11
C THR A 81 1.80 10.11 11.70
N PHE A 82 1.73 10.50 10.42
CA PHE A 82 2.21 11.82 9.96
C PHE A 82 1.52 12.99 10.68
N TYR A 83 0.30 13.01 10.72
CA TYR A 83 -0.78 13.68 11.43
C TYR A 83 -2.00 12.77 11.35
N THR A 84 -2.26 12.27 10.15
CA THR A 84 -3.20 11.24 9.74
C THR A 84 -2.62 10.51 8.54
N TYR A 85 -3.41 9.75 7.79
CA TYR A 85 -2.97 9.00 6.62
C TYR A 85 -2.45 9.88 5.50
N TYR A 86 -1.60 9.33 4.65
CA TYR A 86 -1.03 10.01 3.48
C TYR A 86 -2.10 10.65 2.58
N ASP A 87 -3.13 9.88 2.18
CA ASP A 87 -4.20 10.36 1.30
C ASP A 87 -5.03 11.46 1.96
N THR A 88 -5.21 11.39 3.26
CA THR A 88 -5.92 12.39 4.06
C THR A 88 -5.12 13.69 4.14
N MET A 89 -3.81 13.61 4.38
CA MET A 89 -2.93 14.78 4.36
C MET A 89 -2.88 15.39 2.95
N MET A 90 -2.81 14.56 1.91
CA MET A 90 -2.86 15.01 0.52
C MET A 90 -4.16 15.75 0.20
N PHE A 91 -5.31 15.27 0.70
CA PHE A 91 -6.60 15.94 0.54
C PHE A 91 -6.64 17.30 1.26
N ILE A 92 -6.12 17.39 2.50
CA ILE A 92 -6.04 18.65 3.24
C ILE A 92 -5.23 19.68 2.45
N GLU A 93 -4.03 19.31 2.03
CA GLU A 93 -3.16 20.20 1.26
C GLU A 93 -3.79 20.60 -0.07
N TYR A 94 -4.42 19.65 -0.80
CA TYR A 94 -5.12 19.93 -2.05
C TYR A 94 -6.20 20.99 -1.89
N CYS A 95 -7.07 20.79 -0.88
CA CYS A 95 -8.23 21.66 -0.68
C CYS A 95 -7.87 23.04 -0.11
N LEU A 96 -6.83 23.13 0.73
CA LEU A 96 -6.58 24.34 1.50
C LEU A 96 -5.36 25.14 1.05
N LYS A 97 -4.41 24.51 0.34
CA LYS A 97 -3.18 25.18 -0.09
C LYS A 97 -2.94 25.10 -1.60
N ASP A 98 -2.90 23.88 -2.16
CA ASP A 98 -2.40 23.69 -3.51
C ASP A 98 -3.44 24.08 -4.57
N HIS A 99 -4.72 23.73 -4.37
CA HIS A 99 -5.79 23.95 -5.35
C HIS A 99 -7.12 24.43 -4.72
N PRO A 100 -7.11 25.43 -3.82
CA PRO A 100 -8.32 25.89 -3.13
C PRO A 100 -9.37 26.50 -4.09
N ASP A 101 -8.96 26.92 -5.26
CA ASP A 101 -9.83 27.43 -6.33
C ASP A 101 -10.57 26.34 -7.12
N ARG A 102 -10.14 25.07 -6.99
CA ARG A 102 -10.76 23.92 -7.68
C ARG A 102 -11.81 23.19 -6.86
N VAL A 103 -11.95 23.49 -5.59
CA VAL A 103 -12.84 22.79 -4.67
C VAL A 103 -13.90 23.71 -4.08
N SER A 104 -15.04 23.13 -3.70
CA SER A 104 -16.14 23.89 -3.05
C SER A 104 -15.78 24.28 -1.61
N ASP A 105 -16.53 25.23 -1.06
CA ASP A 105 -16.35 25.65 0.32
C ASP A 105 -16.70 24.54 1.32
N GLU A 106 -17.64 23.64 0.98
CA GLU A 106 -17.94 22.45 1.78
C GLU A 106 -16.73 21.50 1.87
N LEU A 107 -15.99 21.29 0.78
CA LEU A 107 -14.78 20.45 0.81
C LEU A 107 -13.65 21.11 1.60
N LYS A 108 -13.51 22.44 1.53
CA LYS A 108 -12.55 23.18 2.37
C LYS A 108 -12.92 23.07 3.84
N ALA A 109 -14.22 23.19 4.19
CA ALA A 109 -14.69 23.01 5.54
C ALA A 109 -14.40 21.60 6.04
N ALA A 110 -14.73 20.58 5.27
CA ALA A 110 -14.43 19.18 5.61
C ALA A 110 -12.92 18.94 5.83
N ALA A 111 -12.05 19.56 5.01
CA ALA A 111 -10.61 19.45 5.18
C ALA A 111 -10.11 20.11 6.47
N ARG A 112 -10.71 21.25 6.90
CA ARG A 112 -10.36 21.93 8.16
C ARG A 112 -10.82 21.18 9.43
N GLU A 113 -11.86 20.35 9.30
CA GLU A 113 -12.39 19.57 10.44
C GLU A 113 -11.56 18.31 10.75
N ILE A 114 -10.67 17.91 9.84
CA ILE A 114 -9.84 16.73 10.05
C ILE A 114 -8.86 16.96 11.20
N LYS A 115 -8.86 16.05 12.17
CA LYS A 115 -8.01 16.08 13.38
C LYS A 115 -6.97 14.95 13.33
N PRO A 116 -5.91 15.01 14.16
CA PRO A 116 -4.94 13.94 14.28
C PRO A 116 -5.60 12.60 14.57
N GLY A 117 -5.11 11.53 13.92
CA GLY A 117 -5.66 10.19 14.09
C GLY A 117 -7.07 10.00 13.53
N TYR A 118 -7.57 10.95 12.73
CA TYR A 118 -8.87 10.82 12.08
C TYR A 118 -8.84 9.66 11.07
N THR A 119 -9.70 8.68 11.26
CA THR A 119 -9.79 7.53 10.34
C THR A 119 -10.66 7.88 9.14
N ALA A 120 -10.12 7.69 7.96
CA ALA A 120 -10.82 7.95 6.70
C ALA A 120 -11.93 6.92 6.46
N GLY A 121 -13.12 7.23 6.94
CA GLY A 121 -14.34 6.48 6.64
C GLY A 121 -14.83 6.69 5.21
N GLU A 122 -16.00 6.11 4.91
CA GLU A 122 -16.61 6.20 3.57
C GLU A 122 -16.99 7.64 3.20
N GLU A 123 -17.45 8.44 4.18
CA GLU A 123 -17.82 9.84 3.95
C GLU A 123 -16.62 10.68 3.49
N LEU A 124 -15.48 10.54 4.18
CA LEU A 124 -14.26 11.24 3.78
C LEU A 124 -13.76 10.78 2.40
N ALA A 125 -13.86 9.49 2.09
CA ALA A 125 -13.52 8.99 0.76
C ALA A 125 -14.41 9.58 -0.35
N ARG A 126 -15.69 9.84 -0.06
CA ARG A 126 -16.58 10.59 -0.97
C ARG A 126 -16.12 12.02 -1.19
N ASN A 127 -15.61 12.68 -0.15
CA ASN A 127 -15.06 14.01 -0.26
C ASN A 127 -13.77 14.03 -1.10
N PHE A 128 -12.91 13.00 -0.96
CA PHE A 128 -11.74 12.84 -1.83
C PHE A 128 -12.15 12.69 -3.30
N ALA A 129 -13.11 11.81 -3.60
CA ALA A 129 -13.61 11.63 -4.97
C ALA A 129 -14.08 12.96 -5.57
N LYS A 130 -14.88 13.74 -4.81
CA LYS A 130 -15.36 15.07 -5.23
C LYS A 130 -14.22 16.08 -5.42
N ALA A 131 -13.21 16.06 -4.54
CA ALA A 131 -12.10 17.00 -4.64
C ALA A 131 -11.25 16.79 -5.89
N TYR A 132 -11.10 15.53 -6.31
CA TYR A 132 -10.32 15.16 -7.50
C TYR A 132 -11.15 15.06 -8.77
N ALA A 133 -12.43 15.48 -8.74
CA ALA A 133 -13.30 15.52 -9.92
C ALA A 133 -12.67 16.37 -11.05
N GLY A 134 -12.69 15.84 -12.26
CA GLY A 134 -12.10 16.47 -13.44
C GLY A 134 -10.60 16.29 -13.60
N MET A 135 -9.87 15.73 -12.64
CA MET A 135 -8.49 15.30 -12.83
C MET A 135 -8.44 14.05 -13.70
N THR A 136 -7.47 13.96 -14.58
CA THR A 136 -7.15 12.70 -15.23
C THR A 136 -6.48 11.75 -14.25
N VAL A 137 -6.49 10.45 -14.55
CA VAL A 137 -5.77 9.43 -13.76
C VAL A 137 -4.28 9.78 -13.64
N SER A 138 -3.68 10.30 -14.73
CA SER A 138 -2.28 10.73 -14.73
C SER A 138 -2.06 11.95 -13.83
N GLU A 139 -2.95 12.96 -13.88
CA GLU A 139 -2.83 14.15 -13.03
C GLU A 139 -2.92 13.81 -11.53
N LEU A 140 -3.82 12.91 -11.13
CA LEU A 140 -3.89 12.46 -9.73
C LEU A 140 -2.64 11.69 -9.33
N TYR A 141 -2.14 10.80 -10.20
CA TYR A 141 -0.89 10.09 -9.97
C TYR A 141 0.28 11.06 -9.75
N ASP A 142 0.45 12.02 -10.64
CA ASP A 142 1.53 13.01 -10.58
C ASP A 142 1.42 13.89 -9.33
N TYR A 143 0.19 14.31 -8.97
CA TYR A 143 -0.05 15.07 -7.75
C TYR A 143 0.28 14.28 -6.49
N ALA A 144 -0.08 12.99 -6.43
CA ALA A 144 0.30 12.13 -5.31
C ALA A 144 1.83 12.00 -5.17
N VAL A 145 2.57 11.85 -6.28
CA VAL A 145 4.04 11.83 -6.28
C VAL A 145 4.62 13.17 -5.81
N GLU A 146 4.06 14.29 -6.28
CA GLU A 146 4.51 15.63 -5.88
C GLU A 146 4.27 15.88 -4.40
N PHE A 147 3.08 15.55 -3.90
CA PHE A 147 2.76 15.62 -2.47
C PHE A 147 3.74 14.78 -1.64
N GLY A 148 4.04 13.58 -2.06
CA GLY A 148 4.97 12.67 -1.37
C GLY A 148 6.37 13.23 -1.17
N ARG A 149 6.79 14.23 -1.95
CA ARG A 149 8.09 14.90 -1.82
C ARG A 149 8.10 16.00 -0.75
N LYS A 150 6.96 16.39 -0.22
CA LYS A 150 6.85 17.35 0.88
C LYS A 150 7.37 16.71 2.17
N ASN A 151 7.98 17.52 3.04
CA ASN A 151 8.39 17.08 4.36
C ASN A 151 7.18 16.90 5.27
N THR A 152 7.26 15.94 6.19
CA THR A 152 6.29 15.77 7.26
C THR A 152 6.59 16.73 8.41
N ASP A 153 5.57 17.12 9.18
CA ASP A 153 5.74 17.92 10.40
C ASP A 153 5.98 17.04 11.63
N SER A 154 5.58 15.76 11.59
CA SER A 154 5.69 14.83 12.71
C SER A 154 7.03 14.12 12.82
N PHE A 155 7.89 14.21 11.79
CA PHE A 155 9.23 13.65 11.80
C PHE A 155 10.25 14.62 11.21
N ASN A 156 11.45 14.63 11.76
CA ASN A 156 12.61 15.31 11.18
C ASN A 156 13.17 14.48 10.02
N ASN A 157 13.57 15.14 8.95
CA ASN A 157 14.23 14.55 7.77
C ASN A 157 13.39 13.47 7.04
N MET A 158 12.07 13.45 7.21
CA MET A 158 11.17 12.55 6.53
C MET A 158 10.27 13.31 5.54
N ARG A 159 10.23 12.87 4.30
CA ARG A 159 9.16 13.21 3.37
C ARG A 159 8.02 12.18 3.50
N TYR A 160 6.82 12.54 3.09
CA TYR A 160 5.70 11.60 3.14
C TYR A 160 6.00 10.26 2.44
N ILE A 161 6.71 10.29 1.30
CA ILE A 161 7.07 9.09 0.53
C ILE A 161 8.16 8.24 1.21
N ASP A 162 8.90 8.79 2.17
CA ASP A 162 9.98 8.08 2.87
C ASP A 162 9.49 7.27 4.09
N GLY A 163 8.19 7.35 4.40
CA GLY A 163 7.59 6.74 5.60
C GLY A 163 7.46 5.22 5.57
N PHE A 164 8.23 4.50 4.74
CA PHE A 164 8.20 3.04 4.71
C PHE A 164 8.99 2.43 5.88
N TYR A 165 8.38 1.46 6.56
CA TYR A 165 9.04 0.71 7.64
C TYR A 165 10.10 -0.22 7.06
N LEU A 166 11.36 0.01 7.38
CA LEU A 166 12.49 -0.80 6.88
C LEU A 166 12.31 -2.31 7.11
N PRO A 167 11.84 -2.78 8.28
CA PRO A 167 11.60 -4.20 8.48
C PRO A 167 10.57 -4.79 7.54
N MET A 168 9.51 -4.04 7.22
CA MET A 168 8.45 -4.52 6.32
C MET A 168 8.89 -4.47 4.86
N VAL A 169 9.73 -3.52 4.48
CA VAL A 169 10.39 -3.50 3.15
C VAL A 169 11.27 -4.75 3.00
N GLU A 170 12.01 -5.15 4.05
CA GLU A 170 12.77 -6.41 4.03
C GLU A 170 11.86 -7.63 3.88
N VAL A 171 10.71 -7.66 4.55
CA VAL A 171 9.73 -8.75 4.40
C VAL A 171 9.25 -8.85 2.95
N VAL A 172 8.87 -7.73 2.33
CA VAL A 172 8.45 -7.69 0.93
C VAL A 172 9.54 -8.25 0.02
N LYS A 173 10.77 -7.77 0.18
CA LYS A 173 11.93 -8.25 -0.57
C LYS A 173 12.19 -9.74 -0.35
N TYR A 174 12.19 -10.18 0.91
CA TYR A 174 12.43 -11.59 1.28
C TYR A 174 11.38 -12.52 0.67
N LEU A 175 10.11 -12.15 0.71
CA LEU A 175 9.04 -12.90 0.08
C LEU A 175 9.20 -12.96 -1.44
N TYR A 176 9.51 -11.83 -2.08
CA TYR A 176 9.76 -11.77 -3.52
C TYR A 176 10.93 -12.68 -3.94
N GLU A 177 12.03 -12.67 -3.18
CA GLU A 177 13.21 -13.53 -3.42
C GLU A 177 12.91 -15.03 -3.20
N ASN A 178 11.80 -15.37 -2.53
CA ASN A 178 11.29 -16.72 -2.36
C ASN A 178 10.06 -17.02 -3.23
N ASP A 179 9.94 -16.33 -4.37
CA ASP A 179 8.93 -16.52 -5.39
C ASP A 179 7.48 -16.29 -4.93
N PHE A 180 7.26 -15.42 -3.94
CA PHE A 180 5.92 -14.98 -3.59
C PHE A 180 5.47 -13.84 -4.49
N THR A 181 4.22 -13.89 -4.94
CA THR A 181 3.55 -12.77 -5.59
C THR A 181 2.94 -11.87 -4.52
N ILE A 182 3.29 -10.59 -4.53
CA ILE A 182 2.95 -9.65 -3.47
C ILE A 182 1.88 -8.68 -3.98
N TYR A 183 0.81 -8.49 -3.21
CA TYR A 183 -0.22 -7.51 -3.48
C TYR A 183 -0.33 -6.51 -2.33
N VAL A 184 -0.48 -5.23 -2.66
CA VAL A 184 -0.84 -4.19 -1.70
C VAL A 184 -2.35 -3.98 -1.76
N VAL A 185 -3.02 -4.14 -0.61
CA VAL A 185 -4.49 -4.09 -0.48
C VAL A 185 -4.84 -2.98 0.50
N SER A 186 -4.91 -1.75 -0.02
CA SER A 186 -4.99 -0.51 0.77
C SER A 186 -6.40 0.07 0.87
N GLY A 187 -6.68 0.72 1.99
CA GLY A 187 -7.83 1.61 2.14
C GLY A 187 -7.69 2.94 1.40
N THR A 188 -6.47 3.34 1.03
CA THR A 188 -6.16 4.51 0.22
C THR A 188 -6.64 4.33 -1.21
N GLU A 189 -6.95 5.42 -1.92
CA GLU A 189 -7.40 5.38 -3.32
C GLU A 189 -6.34 4.72 -4.22
N ARG A 190 -6.79 3.90 -5.19
CA ARG A 190 -5.93 2.99 -5.99
C ARG A 190 -4.84 3.72 -6.78
N THR A 191 -5.14 4.85 -7.43
CA THR A 191 -4.15 5.61 -8.21
C THR A 191 -3.11 6.23 -7.31
N THR A 192 -3.54 6.78 -6.17
CA THR A 192 -2.67 7.30 -5.11
C THR A 192 -1.77 6.19 -4.56
N THR A 193 -2.34 5.01 -4.24
CA THR A 193 -1.57 3.86 -3.77
C THR A 193 -0.53 3.41 -4.81
N ARG A 194 -0.89 3.36 -6.10
CA ARG A 194 0.03 3.05 -7.20
C ARG A 194 1.17 4.06 -7.29
N ALA A 195 0.86 5.34 -7.13
CA ALA A 195 1.87 6.41 -7.14
C ALA A 195 2.86 6.24 -5.97
N ILE A 196 2.36 5.95 -4.76
CA ILE A 196 3.18 5.69 -3.58
C ILE A 196 4.08 4.46 -3.82
N VAL A 197 3.51 3.32 -4.20
CA VAL A 197 4.25 2.06 -4.39
C VAL A 197 5.32 2.19 -5.48
N ALA A 198 4.99 2.78 -6.62
CA ALA A 198 5.92 2.95 -7.75
C ALA A 198 7.08 3.92 -7.45
N ASN A 199 6.98 4.74 -6.41
CA ASN A 199 8.03 5.68 -5.99
C ASN A 199 8.66 5.31 -4.63
N SER A 200 8.47 4.08 -4.19
CA SER A 200 8.85 3.56 -2.87
C SER A 200 10.01 2.56 -2.94
N PRO A 201 10.56 2.14 -1.79
CA PRO A 201 11.56 1.07 -1.72
C PRO A 201 11.07 -0.30 -2.22
N ILE A 202 9.76 -0.52 -2.32
CA ILE A 202 9.19 -1.79 -2.78
C ILE A 202 8.83 -1.82 -4.27
N LYS A 203 9.11 -0.75 -5.03
CA LYS A 203 8.74 -0.59 -6.45
C LYS A 203 9.23 -1.69 -7.39
N ASP A 204 10.34 -2.33 -7.06
CA ASP A 204 10.92 -3.40 -7.87
C ASP A 204 10.32 -4.79 -7.55
N TYR A 205 9.46 -4.87 -6.53
CA TYR A 205 8.84 -6.09 -6.03
C TYR A 205 7.32 -6.13 -6.18
N VAL A 206 6.69 -4.96 -6.39
CA VAL A 206 5.24 -4.80 -6.53
C VAL A 206 4.94 -3.95 -7.75
N SER A 207 4.32 -4.54 -8.76
CA SER A 207 3.92 -3.84 -9.97
C SER A 207 2.55 -3.15 -9.81
N PRO A 208 2.18 -2.18 -10.68
CA PRO A 208 0.92 -1.43 -10.56
C PRO A 208 -0.34 -2.29 -10.57
N GLU A 209 -0.34 -3.43 -11.27
CA GLU A 209 -1.45 -4.38 -11.30
C GLU A 209 -1.61 -5.18 -10.00
N GLN A 210 -0.60 -5.17 -9.14
CA GLN A 210 -0.62 -5.80 -7.82
C GLN A 210 -1.11 -4.85 -6.71
N VAL A 211 -1.68 -3.71 -7.10
CA VAL A 211 -2.22 -2.71 -6.16
C VAL A 211 -3.74 -2.69 -6.23
N ILE A 212 -4.37 -3.01 -5.11
CA ILE A 212 -5.81 -2.97 -4.87
C ILE A 212 -6.10 -1.84 -3.89
N GLY A 213 -7.01 -0.93 -4.23
CA GLY A 213 -7.29 0.26 -3.42
C GLY A 213 -8.77 0.62 -3.40
N THR A 214 -9.08 1.71 -2.73
CA THR A 214 -10.39 2.36 -2.80
C THR A 214 -10.66 2.83 -4.22
N GLU A 215 -11.90 2.71 -4.69
CA GLU A 215 -12.29 3.00 -6.06
C GLU A 215 -13.14 4.26 -6.17
N PHE A 216 -12.73 5.12 -7.09
CA PHE A 216 -13.52 6.25 -7.58
C PHE A 216 -13.93 5.99 -9.04
N GLU A 217 -15.05 6.58 -9.47
CA GLU A 217 -15.50 6.41 -10.84
C GLU A 217 -14.60 7.17 -11.81
N VAL A 218 -14.21 6.47 -12.88
CA VAL A 218 -13.52 7.08 -14.02
C VAL A 218 -14.33 6.89 -15.30
N LYS A 219 -14.30 7.91 -16.17
CA LYS A 219 -14.88 7.89 -17.51
C LYS A 219 -13.92 8.46 -18.52
N VAL A 220 -14.26 8.34 -19.80
CA VAL A 220 -13.50 8.99 -20.86
C VAL A 220 -13.81 10.49 -20.83
N LYS A 221 -12.80 11.33 -20.79
CA LYS A 221 -12.88 12.79 -20.77
C LYS A 221 -13.75 13.33 -21.91
N GLY A 222 -14.65 14.24 -21.57
CA GLY A 222 -15.63 14.78 -22.52
C GLY A 222 -16.85 13.89 -22.76
N ASN A 223 -16.94 12.73 -22.05
CA ASN A 223 -18.04 11.78 -22.09
C ASN A 223 -18.56 11.43 -20.69
N GLU A 224 -18.36 12.31 -19.71
CA GLU A 224 -18.71 12.07 -18.30
C GLU A 224 -20.23 11.92 -18.10
N ASP A 225 -21.02 12.59 -18.94
CA ASP A 225 -22.49 12.60 -18.88
C ASP A 225 -23.17 11.37 -19.50
N ILE A 226 -22.42 10.49 -20.19
CA ILE A 226 -22.99 9.27 -20.75
C ILE A 226 -23.45 8.31 -19.63
N SER A 227 -24.63 7.73 -19.81
CA SER A 227 -25.24 6.83 -18.81
C SER A 227 -24.51 5.51 -18.66
N SER A 228 -23.78 5.10 -19.69
CA SER A 228 -23.04 3.84 -19.72
C SER A 228 -21.74 4.00 -20.51
N ASN A 229 -20.63 3.54 -19.95
CA ASN A 229 -19.34 3.46 -20.67
C ASN A 229 -19.40 2.54 -21.91
N MET A 230 -20.45 1.72 -22.05
CA MET A 230 -20.69 0.91 -23.25
C MET A 230 -21.10 1.73 -24.47
N ASP A 231 -21.57 2.97 -24.26
CA ASP A 231 -22.06 3.85 -25.33
C ASP A 231 -20.90 4.61 -26.04
N TYR A 232 -19.68 4.46 -25.54
CA TYR A 232 -18.49 5.06 -26.12
C TYR A 232 -17.38 4.03 -26.36
N LYS A 233 -16.60 4.25 -27.43
CA LYS A 233 -15.42 3.44 -27.73
C LYS A 233 -14.17 4.29 -27.57
N TYR A 234 -13.32 3.93 -26.63
CA TYR A 234 -12.03 4.57 -26.41
C TYR A 234 -11.23 4.67 -27.69
N ALA A 235 -10.75 5.86 -28.01
CA ALA A 235 -9.97 6.16 -29.21
C ALA A 235 -8.56 6.66 -28.85
N ASP A 236 -7.68 6.70 -29.84
CA ASP A 236 -6.33 7.25 -29.66
C ASP A 236 -6.39 8.72 -29.26
N GLY A 237 -5.68 9.07 -28.19
CA GLY A 237 -5.67 10.41 -27.61
C GLY A 237 -6.74 10.68 -26.55
N ASP A 238 -7.64 9.72 -26.27
CA ASP A 238 -8.57 9.84 -25.16
C ASP A 238 -7.83 9.74 -23.80
N GLU A 239 -8.37 10.41 -22.80
CA GLU A 239 -7.90 10.38 -21.42
C GLU A 239 -9.00 9.84 -20.50
N LEU A 240 -8.61 9.18 -19.41
CA LEU A 240 -9.52 8.80 -18.33
C LEU A 240 -9.52 9.88 -17.26
N VAL A 241 -10.72 10.31 -16.84
CA VAL A 241 -10.94 11.37 -15.86
C VAL A 241 -11.81 10.90 -14.72
N PHE A 242 -11.51 11.35 -13.50
CA PHE A 242 -12.34 11.12 -12.33
C PHE A 242 -13.61 11.97 -12.40
N THR A 243 -14.77 11.34 -12.21
CA THR A 243 -16.08 12.03 -12.28
C THR A 243 -16.46 12.74 -10.99
N GLY A 244 -15.79 12.43 -9.89
CA GLY A 244 -16.17 12.87 -8.55
C GLY A 244 -17.09 11.88 -7.81
N GLU A 245 -17.49 10.80 -8.47
CA GLU A 245 -18.31 9.75 -7.85
C GLU A 245 -17.44 8.71 -7.14
N PHE A 246 -17.83 8.39 -5.92
CA PHE A 246 -17.24 7.34 -5.10
C PHE A 246 -17.90 5.99 -5.42
N ILE A 247 -17.08 4.96 -5.63
CA ILE A 247 -17.58 3.61 -5.89
C ILE A 247 -17.56 2.76 -4.61
N GLN A 248 -16.38 2.57 -4.01
CA GLN A 248 -16.24 1.66 -2.87
C GLN A 248 -14.97 1.93 -2.07
N LYS A 249 -15.11 2.01 -0.74
CA LYS A 249 -13.97 2.04 0.20
C LYS A 249 -13.44 0.63 0.40
N ASN A 250 -12.12 0.44 0.24
CA ASN A 250 -11.49 -0.87 0.35
C ASN A 250 -11.07 -1.18 1.80
N LEU A 251 -12.04 -1.30 2.69
CA LEU A 251 -11.89 -1.66 4.10
C LEU A 251 -12.77 -2.85 4.46
N ASN A 252 -12.45 -3.54 5.53
CA ASN A 252 -13.26 -4.65 6.07
C ASN A 252 -13.52 -5.73 4.99
N ALA A 253 -14.78 -6.17 4.85
CA ALA A 253 -15.17 -7.20 3.88
C ALA A 253 -14.84 -6.83 2.43
N ASN A 254 -14.74 -5.54 2.11
CA ASN A 254 -14.39 -5.08 0.77
C ASN A 254 -12.96 -5.49 0.38
N LYS A 255 -11.99 -5.50 1.32
CA LYS A 255 -10.64 -6.05 1.05
C LYS A 255 -10.73 -7.50 0.55
N THR A 256 -11.51 -8.34 1.21
CA THR A 256 -11.71 -9.74 0.79
C THR A 256 -12.39 -9.84 -0.58
N ILE A 257 -13.43 -9.03 -0.83
CA ILE A 257 -14.15 -9.04 -2.09
C ILE A 257 -13.23 -8.65 -3.26
N TRP A 258 -12.39 -7.65 -3.07
CA TRP A 258 -11.45 -7.23 -4.10
C TRP A 258 -10.29 -8.22 -4.29
N ILE A 259 -9.79 -8.86 -3.23
CA ILE A 259 -8.83 -9.96 -3.35
C ILE A 259 -9.41 -11.08 -4.20
N GLU A 260 -10.66 -11.49 -3.94
CA GLU A 260 -11.32 -12.53 -4.75
C GLU A 260 -11.46 -12.11 -6.22
N ARG A 261 -11.84 -10.86 -6.48
CA ARG A 261 -12.06 -10.37 -7.86
C ARG A 261 -10.77 -10.19 -8.66
N GLU A 262 -9.73 -9.66 -8.02
CA GLU A 262 -8.48 -9.25 -8.71
C GLU A 262 -7.45 -10.38 -8.73
N ILE A 263 -7.43 -11.24 -7.70
CA ILE A 263 -6.45 -12.31 -7.54
C ILE A 263 -7.06 -13.66 -7.86
N GLY A 264 -8.31 -13.92 -7.43
CA GLY A 264 -9.03 -15.18 -7.65
C GLY A 264 -8.45 -16.38 -6.88
N LYS A 265 -7.68 -16.11 -5.81
CA LYS A 265 -7.02 -17.12 -4.97
C LYS A 265 -7.03 -16.68 -3.51
N TYR A 266 -7.02 -17.66 -2.61
CA TYR A 266 -6.73 -17.40 -1.20
C TYR A 266 -5.26 -16.98 -1.05
N PRO A 267 -4.96 -15.85 -0.38
CA PRO A 267 -3.58 -15.56 0.02
C PRO A 267 -3.10 -16.60 1.03
N VAL A 268 -1.82 -16.93 1.01
CA VAL A 268 -1.20 -17.79 2.02
C VAL A 268 -0.51 -16.99 3.12
N LEU A 269 -0.25 -15.70 2.85
CA LEU A 269 0.22 -14.74 3.84
C LEU A 269 -0.62 -13.46 3.77
N ALA A 270 -0.96 -12.91 4.93
CA ALA A 270 -1.64 -11.63 5.06
C ALA A 270 -0.98 -10.78 6.15
N PHE A 271 -0.78 -9.48 5.87
CA PHE A 271 -0.18 -8.51 6.78
C PHE A 271 -1.07 -7.29 6.92
N GLY A 272 -1.30 -6.83 8.14
CA GLY A 272 -2.12 -5.67 8.45
C GLY A 272 -1.77 -5.09 9.82
N ASN A 273 -2.53 -4.07 10.27
CA ASN A 273 -2.30 -3.42 11.55
C ASN A 273 -3.59 -3.09 12.32
N SER A 274 -4.73 -3.12 11.65
CA SER A 274 -5.98 -2.60 12.22
C SER A 274 -7.16 -3.56 12.09
N GLY A 275 -8.26 -3.22 12.77
CA GLY A 275 -9.51 -3.99 12.67
C GLY A 275 -10.09 -4.05 11.24
N SER A 276 -9.77 -3.08 10.38
CA SER A 276 -10.20 -3.06 8.99
C SER A 276 -9.57 -4.15 8.14
N ASP A 277 -8.46 -4.77 8.61
CA ASP A 277 -7.72 -5.84 7.92
C ASP A 277 -8.20 -7.23 8.31
N THR A 278 -8.97 -7.33 9.40
CA THR A 278 -9.43 -8.62 9.95
C THR A 278 -10.11 -9.51 8.90
N SER A 279 -10.87 -8.92 7.97
CA SER A 279 -11.51 -9.69 6.90
C SER A 279 -10.50 -10.31 5.93
N MET A 280 -9.45 -9.58 5.58
CA MET A 280 -8.34 -10.06 4.74
C MET A 280 -7.55 -11.16 5.47
N MET A 281 -7.26 -10.98 6.76
CA MET A 281 -6.61 -11.98 7.60
C MET A 281 -7.42 -13.28 7.66
N ASN A 282 -8.71 -13.18 7.98
CA ASN A 282 -9.61 -14.32 8.04
C ASN A 282 -9.77 -15.02 6.69
N TYR A 283 -9.69 -14.27 5.58
CA TYR A 283 -9.73 -14.86 4.25
C TYR A 283 -8.47 -15.68 3.95
N ALA A 284 -7.30 -15.21 4.34
CA ALA A 284 -6.07 -16.00 4.23
C ALA A 284 -6.12 -17.26 5.09
N LEU A 285 -6.65 -17.18 6.32
CA LEU A 285 -6.77 -18.29 7.27
C LEU A 285 -8.02 -19.18 7.05
N ASP A 286 -8.78 -18.96 6.00
CA ASP A 286 -10.00 -19.74 5.72
C ASP A 286 -9.66 -21.22 5.56
N LYS A 287 -10.44 -22.08 6.19
CA LYS A 287 -10.28 -23.56 6.14
C LYS A 287 -10.39 -24.15 4.73
N ARG A 288 -10.95 -23.38 3.77
CA ARG A 288 -11.01 -23.75 2.35
C ARG A 288 -9.73 -23.42 1.60
N ASN A 289 -8.82 -22.63 2.19
CA ASN A 289 -7.49 -22.45 1.62
C ASN A 289 -6.79 -23.81 1.54
N PRO A 290 -6.38 -24.27 0.35
CA PRO A 290 -5.80 -25.61 0.20
C PRO A 290 -4.39 -25.72 0.76
N TYR A 291 -3.78 -24.61 1.16
CA TYR A 291 -2.40 -24.53 1.64
C TYR A 291 -2.32 -24.04 3.08
N PRO A 292 -1.23 -24.33 3.79
CA PRO A 292 -0.90 -23.64 5.04
C PRO A 292 -0.89 -22.14 4.83
N SER A 293 -1.36 -21.39 5.82
CA SER A 293 -1.41 -19.93 5.75
C SER A 293 -1.13 -19.29 7.10
N ALA A 294 -0.68 -18.04 7.10
CA ALA A 294 -0.45 -17.25 8.29
C ALA A 294 -0.86 -15.78 8.09
N ALA A 295 -1.25 -15.14 9.19
CA ALA A 295 -1.64 -13.75 9.22
C ALA A 295 -0.87 -12.99 10.30
N TYR A 296 -0.34 -11.82 9.97
CA TYR A 296 0.53 -11.01 10.80
C TYR A 296 -0.06 -9.65 11.05
N MET A 297 -0.09 -9.19 12.31
CA MET A 297 -0.65 -7.90 12.69
C MET A 297 0.40 -7.03 13.37
N VAL A 298 0.75 -5.93 12.72
CA VAL A 298 1.66 -4.91 13.26
C VAL A 298 0.96 -4.14 14.37
N VAL A 299 1.60 -4.04 15.52
CA VAL A 299 1.14 -3.27 16.69
C VAL A 299 1.99 -2.01 16.78
N ALA A 300 1.35 -0.86 16.66
CA ALA A 300 1.99 0.45 16.79
C ALA A 300 2.21 0.79 18.28
N ASP A 301 3.17 0.13 18.92
CA ASP A 301 3.48 0.22 20.35
C ASP A 301 4.80 0.96 20.65
N ASP A 302 5.45 1.55 19.64
CA ASP A 302 6.68 2.34 19.81
C ASP A 302 6.37 3.83 19.94
N ASP A 303 6.46 4.36 21.14
CA ASP A 303 6.25 5.76 21.47
C ASP A 303 7.57 6.58 21.49
N VAL A 304 8.68 5.99 21.07
CA VAL A 304 10.01 6.61 21.04
C VAL A 304 10.47 6.89 19.61
N ARG A 305 10.44 5.89 18.74
CA ARG A 305 10.89 5.96 17.35
C ARG A 305 9.74 6.28 16.40
N GLU A 306 8.51 5.97 16.84
CA GLU A 306 7.24 6.17 16.12
C GLU A 306 6.24 6.88 17.08
N TRP A 307 5.07 7.27 16.59
CA TRP A 307 3.99 7.87 17.39
C TRP A 307 2.98 6.82 17.87
N GLY A 308 3.42 5.56 17.94
CA GLY A 308 2.59 4.45 18.37
C GLY A 308 2.20 4.54 19.84
N THR A 309 0.91 4.34 20.13
CA THR A 309 0.36 4.40 21.48
C THR A 309 -0.44 3.15 21.84
N GLN A 310 -0.41 2.12 20.97
CA GLN A 310 -1.15 0.88 21.21
C GLN A 310 -0.55 0.10 22.39
N ASN A 311 -1.42 -0.48 23.20
CA ASN A 311 -1.00 -1.33 24.31
C ASN A 311 -0.63 -2.72 23.78
N TRP A 312 0.65 -3.10 23.92
CA TRP A 312 1.17 -4.39 23.43
C TRP A 312 0.48 -5.58 24.06
N GLU A 313 0.32 -5.60 25.40
CA GLU A 313 -0.26 -6.73 26.13
C GLU A 313 -1.71 -6.98 25.66
N GLU A 314 -2.48 -5.95 25.50
CA GLU A 314 -3.87 -6.02 25.05
C GLU A 314 -3.94 -6.48 23.59
N LYS A 315 -3.21 -5.81 22.69
CA LYS A 315 -3.26 -6.08 21.24
C LYS A 315 -2.68 -7.44 20.88
N SER A 316 -1.55 -7.81 21.50
CA SER A 316 -0.95 -9.13 21.24
C SER A 316 -1.84 -10.28 21.70
N ALA A 317 -2.48 -10.13 22.87
CA ALA A 317 -3.44 -11.13 23.35
C ALA A 317 -4.66 -11.23 22.41
N GLN A 318 -5.25 -10.08 22.02
CA GLN A 318 -6.36 -10.03 21.09
C GLN A 318 -6.04 -10.70 19.75
N TYR A 319 -4.90 -10.37 19.12
CA TYR A 319 -4.52 -10.91 17.82
C TYR A 319 -4.18 -12.39 17.90
N THR A 320 -3.51 -12.83 18.98
CA THR A 320 -3.23 -14.25 19.22
C THR A 320 -4.53 -15.07 19.38
N GLU A 321 -5.53 -14.57 20.09
CA GLU A 321 -6.84 -15.21 20.23
C GLU A 321 -7.55 -15.35 18.87
N GLN A 322 -7.35 -14.39 17.97
CA GLN A 322 -7.86 -14.42 16.60
C GLN A 322 -7.07 -15.33 15.67
N GLY A 323 -5.95 -15.91 16.14
CA GLY A 323 -5.09 -16.78 15.35
C GLY A 323 -4.05 -16.05 14.49
N TYR A 324 -3.83 -14.75 14.76
CA TYR A 324 -2.82 -13.94 14.09
C TYR A 324 -1.51 -13.90 14.88
N VAL A 325 -0.41 -13.65 14.20
CA VAL A 325 0.90 -13.43 14.80
C VAL A 325 1.08 -11.91 15.00
N PRO A 326 1.12 -11.43 16.23
CA PRO A 326 1.37 -10.01 16.49
C PRO A 326 2.83 -9.66 16.26
N ILE A 327 3.10 -8.46 15.72
CA ILE A 327 4.42 -7.88 15.50
C ILE A 327 4.49 -6.59 16.32
N SER A 328 5.41 -6.49 17.28
CA SER A 328 5.65 -5.28 18.05
C SER A 328 6.63 -4.37 17.32
N MET A 329 6.24 -3.15 16.98
CA MET A 329 7.19 -2.17 16.44
C MET A 329 8.33 -1.89 17.41
N LYS A 330 8.05 -1.87 18.70
CA LYS A 330 9.01 -1.57 19.77
C LYS A 330 10.02 -2.70 19.99
N ASN A 331 9.57 -3.96 19.97
CA ASN A 331 10.38 -5.09 20.41
C ASN A 331 10.88 -5.96 19.24
N ASP A 332 10.11 -6.08 18.15
CA ASP A 332 10.47 -6.90 16.99
C ASP A 332 11.27 -6.14 15.94
N PHE A 333 11.13 -4.81 15.85
CA PHE A 333 11.89 -4.00 14.90
C PHE A 333 13.18 -3.48 15.54
N GLU A 334 14.34 -3.90 15.02
CA GLU A 334 15.64 -3.34 15.39
C GLU A 334 15.72 -1.88 14.96
N LYS A 335 15.18 -1.55 13.78
CA LYS A 335 15.19 -0.24 13.17
C LYS A 335 13.91 -0.02 12.37
N ILE A 336 13.21 1.10 12.60
CA ILE A 336 11.96 1.41 11.87
C ILE A 336 12.26 2.19 10.59
N TYR A 337 13.08 3.26 10.68
CA TYR A 337 13.46 4.16 9.59
C TYR A 337 14.98 4.29 9.48
N SER A 338 15.48 5.08 8.53
CA SER A 338 16.89 5.45 8.46
C SER A 338 17.33 6.27 9.67
N ASP A 339 18.63 6.23 10.01
CA ASP A 339 19.17 6.80 11.26
C ASP A 339 19.01 8.31 11.39
N ASP A 340 18.81 8.99 10.28
CA ASP A 340 18.60 10.44 10.20
C ASP A 340 17.13 10.86 10.39
N ILE A 341 16.19 9.93 10.32
CA ILE A 341 14.78 10.16 10.58
C ILE A 341 14.50 9.97 12.07
N THR A 342 13.97 11.01 12.69
CA THR A 342 13.60 11.02 14.12
C THR A 342 12.25 11.67 14.31
N ARG A 343 11.53 11.31 15.37
CA ARG A 343 10.32 12.04 15.75
C ARG A 343 10.63 13.52 15.91
N ALA A 344 9.74 14.38 15.41
CA ALA A 344 9.77 15.80 15.73
C ALA A 344 9.30 16.05 17.17
N ASP A 345 9.60 17.21 17.72
CA ASP A 345 9.12 17.58 19.06
C ASP A 345 7.59 17.71 19.12
N VAL A 346 6.94 17.88 17.95
CA VAL A 346 5.48 18.08 17.82
C VAL A 346 4.94 17.13 16.77
N GLN A 347 4.10 16.19 17.17
CA GLN A 347 3.36 15.32 16.25
C GLN A 347 2.30 16.09 15.45
N TYR A 348 1.67 17.07 16.10
CA TYR A 348 0.58 17.84 15.53
C TYR A 348 0.89 19.33 15.59
N VAL A 349 0.99 19.93 14.41
CA VAL A 349 0.94 21.38 14.22
C VAL A 349 -0.37 21.67 13.51
N GLU A 350 -1.23 22.48 14.13
CA GLU A 350 -2.42 22.97 13.44
C GLU A 350 -1.95 23.76 12.22
N PRO A 351 -2.31 23.35 11.00
CA PRO A 351 -1.81 24.01 9.80
C PRO A 351 -2.30 25.46 9.81
N ASP A 352 -1.40 26.41 9.57
CA ASP A 352 -1.76 27.82 9.34
C ASP A 352 -2.33 27.99 7.94
N TYR A 353 -3.66 27.99 7.84
CA TYR A 353 -4.38 28.18 6.60
C TYR A 353 -4.81 29.64 6.36
N GLY A 354 -4.25 30.59 7.11
CA GLY A 354 -4.58 32.02 7.06
C GLY A 354 -5.90 32.38 7.73
N ASP A 355 -6.20 33.68 7.76
CA ASP A 355 -7.31 34.29 8.53
C ASP A 355 -8.73 33.96 8.03
N GLU A 356 -8.91 33.07 7.07
CA GLU A 356 -10.23 32.70 6.51
C GLU A 356 -10.86 31.45 7.15
N ALA A 357 -10.45 31.05 8.33
CA ALA A 357 -11.14 29.99 9.06
C ALA A 357 -12.55 30.47 9.45
N PRO A 358 -13.65 29.79 9.06
CA PRO A 358 -14.95 30.11 9.57
C PRO A 358 -14.93 29.96 11.11
N ALA A 359 -15.57 30.90 11.80
CA ALA A 359 -15.70 30.85 13.26
C ALA A 359 -16.24 29.47 13.67
N ARG A 360 -15.53 28.77 14.55
CA ARG A 360 -16.03 27.53 15.17
C ARG A 360 -17.33 27.88 15.90
N GLU A 361 -18.44 27.31 15.46
CA GLU A 361 -19.57 27.09 16.37
C GLU A 361 -19.11 26.02 17.37
N SER A 362 -18.54 26.50 18.48
CA SER A 362 -18.28 25.66 19.65
C SER A 362 -19.63 25.32 20.29
N ASP A 363 -19.76 24.08 20.74
CA ASP A 363 -20.75 23.59 21.70
C ASP A 363 -22.06 22.99 21.17
N GLU A 364 -21.97 21.83 20.45
CA GLU A 364 -23.13 20.91 20.45
C GLU A 364 -22.78 19.43 20.15
N LEU A 365 -21.59 18.93 20.45
CA LEU A 365 -21.26 17.50 20.26
C LEU A 365 -20.72 16.80 21.53
N GLU A 366 -21.18 17.20 22.74
CA GLU A 366 -20.85 16.48 23.98
C GLU A 366 -22.00 15.62 24.56
N GLU A 367 -23.07 15.34 23.79
CA GLU A 367 -24.14 14.45 24.22
C GLU A 367 -24.52 13.41 23.13
N ALA A 368 -23.62 12.50 22.80
CA ALA A 368 -23.98 11.19 22.22
C ALA A 368 -22.74 10.27 22.27
N ALA A 369 -22.36 9.82 23.47
CA ALA A 369 -21.45 8.71 23.68
C ALA A 369 -22.24 7.48 24.15
#